data_deec3a9a1526e0bdb7b9eb75273c2649
#
_entry.id   deec3a9a1526e0bdb7b9eb75273c2649
#
_cell.length_a   1.000
_cell.length_b   1.000
_cell.length_c   1.000
_cell.angle_alpha   90.00
_cell.angle_beta   90.00
_cell.angle_gamma   90.00
#
_symmetry.space_group_name_H-M   'P 1'
#
loop_
_entity.id
_entity.type
_entity.pdbx_description
1 polymer ?
#
loop_
_entity_poly.entity_id
_entity_poly.type
_entity_poly.pdbx_seq_one_letter_code
_entity_poly.pdbx_strand_id
1 'polypeptide(L)'
;MDGSKEQNLEDFDRKLRDNGCHRTQIDPHSPCMNLCGGEIRELKRGSTRKMLKRNIPKKLWDHCLELESRIHSATTLPSVDLDYHTPEDKMHDMSADISNICEFEFYEWIMFNDSQANFPETKFHVGRWLGPAVDVGSSLT
;
A
#
# COMPACT_ATOMS: atom_id res chain seq x y z
N MET A 1 9.70 18.07 1.33
CA MET A 1 11.05 17.66 0.89
C MET A 1 12.06 18.18 1.88
N ASP A 2 12.87 17.32 2.44
CA ASP A 2 14.03 17.69 3.22
C ASP A 2 15.09 18.25 2.25
N GLY A 3 15.67 19.37 2.54
CA GLY A 3 16.55 20.10 1.63
C GLY A 3 17.90 19.42 1.39
N SER A 4 17.90 18.23 0.73
CA SER A 4 19.16 17.62 0.31
C SER A 4 19.88 18.49 -0.71
N LYS A 5 21.21 18.51 -0.67
CA LYS A 5 22.02 19.35 -1.58
C LYS A 5 21.73 19.06 -3.06
N GLU A 6 21.40 17.83 -3.40
CA GLU A 6 21.08 17.38 -4.77
C GLU A 6 19.77 17.97 -5.28
N GLN A 7 18.82 18.22 -4.39
CA GLN A 7 17.51 18.80 -4.72
C GLN A 7 17.51 20.33 -4.77
N ASN A 8 18.61 20.97 -4.39
CA ASN A 8 18.78 22.44 -4.38
C ASN A 8 19.51 22.96 -5.61
N LEU A 9 19.79 22.13 -6.63
CA LEU A 9 20.41 22.54 -7.86
C LEU A 9 19.39 23.26 -8.75
N GLU A 10 19.78 24.38 -9.35
CA GLU A 10 18.95 25.17 -10.30
C GLU A 10 18.43 24.32 -11.46
N ASP A 11 19.23 23.35 -11.92
CA ASP A 11 18.84 22.39 -12.97
C ASP A 11 17.70 21.49 -12.55
N PHE A 12 17.63 21.11 -11.29
CA PHE A 12 16.50 20.31 -10.76
C PHE A 12 15.22 21.15 -10.73
N ASP A 13 15.28 22.38 -10.25
CA ASP A 13 14.13 23.28 -10.20
C ASP A 13 13.62 23.66 -11.59
N ARG A 14 14.54 23.77 -12.58
CA ARG A 14 14.18 23.98 -13.98
C ARG A 14 13.40 22.78 -14.54
N LYS A 15 13.92 21.57 -14.35
CA LYS A 15 13.23 20.34 -14.80
C LYS A 15 11.87 20.16 -14.16
N LEU A 16 11.69 20.51 -12.89
CA LEU A 16 10.39 20.46 -12.24
C LEU A 16 9.41 21.43 -12.88
N ARG A 17 9.82 22.68 -13.14
CA ARG A 17 8.96 23.68 -13.81
C ARG A 17 8.59 23.27 -15.22
N ASP A 18 9.53 22.74 -15.98
CA ASP A 18 9.30 22.28 -17.36
C ASP A 18 8.27 21.13 -17.42
N ASN A 19 8.17 20.34 -16.34
CA ASN A 19 7.19 19.27 -16.18
C ASN A 19 5.91 19.68 -15.42
N GLY A 20 5.70 20.97 -15.16
CA GLY A 20 4.52 21.47 -14.45
C GLY A 20 4.48 21.08 -12.96
N CYS A 21 5.58 20.63 -12.40
CA CYS A 21 5.65 20.23 -10.99
C CYS A 21 6.00 21.41 -10.10
N HIS A 22 5.22 21.58 -9.03
CA HIS A 22 5.52 22.57 -8.00
C HIS A 22 6.35 21.96 -6.89
N ARG A 23 7.42 22.71 -6.49
CA ARG A 23 8.24 22.35 -5.34
C ARG A 23 7.78 23.11 -4.11
N THR A 24 7.45 22.39 -3.06
CA THR A 24 7.26 22.96 -1.73
C THR A 24 8.41 22.52 -0.83
N GLN A 25 9.20 23.48 -0.35
CA GLN A 25 10.27 23.20 0.59
C GLN A 25 9.69 23.25 2.01
N ILE A 26 9.89 22.17 2.76
CA ILE A 26 9.46 22.07 4.15
C ILE A 26 10.59 22.61 5.04
N ASP A 27 10.23 23.40 6.04
CA ASP A 27 11.17 23.86 7.04
C ASP A 27 11.80 22.65 7.76
N PRO A 28 13.13 22.57 7.86
CA PRO A 28 13.83 21.49 8.55
C PRO A 28 13.36 21.25 9.99
N HIS A 29 12.83 22.29 10.63
CA HIS A 29 12.33 22.23 12.00
C HIS A 29 10.83 21.95 12.12
N SER A 30 10.13 21.71 11.01
CA SER A 30 8.69 21.45 10.97
C SER A 30 8.37 20.07 10.35
N PRO A 31 8.78 18.95 10.97
CA PRO A 31 8.56 17.61 10.41
C PRO A 31 7.08 17.24 10.28
N CYS A 32 6.19 17.92 10.99
CA CYS A 32 4.73 17.74 10.87
C CYS A 32 4.18 18.20 9.52
N MET A 33 4.87 19.05 8.79
CA MET A 33 4.49 19.47 7.43
C MET A 33 4.86 18.46 6.35
N ASN A 34 5.61 17.43 6.71
CA ASN A 34 5.95 16.35 5.78
C ASN A 34 4.83 15.29 5.74
N LEU A 35 3.83 15.52 4.90
CA LEU A 35 2.70 14.61 4.73
C LEU A 35 3.15 13.20 4.33
N CYS A 36 4.08 13.09 3.37
CA CYS A 36 4.61 11.79 2.94
C CYS A 36 5.29 11.04 4.10
N GLY A 37 6.06 11.76 4.92
CA GLY A 37 6.69 11.17 6.10
C GLY A 37 5.68 10.72 7.16
N GLY A 38 4.57 11.42 7.25
CA GLY A 38 3.42 11.05 8.09
C GLY A 38 2.80 9.74 7.62
N GLU A 39 2.44 9.65 6.35
CA GLU A 39 1.84 8.46 5.74
C GLU A 39 2.74 7.22 5.84
N ILE A 40 4.02 7.36 5.52
CA ILE A 40 5.00 6.27 5.67
C ILE A 40 5.05 5.76 7.12
N ARG A 41 4.94 6.64 8.08
CA ARG A 41 4.93 6.29 9.51
C ARG A 41 3.68 5.49 9.88
N GLU A 42 2.51 5.89 9.40
CA GLU A 42 1.26 5.18 9.65
C GLU A 42 1.23 3.82 8.96
N LEU A 43 1.70 3.71 7.72
CA LEU A 43 1.86 2.42 7.02
C LEU A 43 2.76 1.46 7.81
N LYS A 44 3.93 1.94 8.27
CA LYS A 44 4.84 1.13 9.10
C LYS A 44 4.18 0.71 10.41
N ARG A 45 3.42 1.60 11.04
CA ARG A 45 2.71 1.31 12.30
C ARG A 45 1.62 0.26 12.10
N GLY A 46 0.81 0.39 11.04
CA GLY A 46 -0.22 -0.58 10.65
C GLY A 46 0.36 -1.97 10.39
N SER A 47 1.38 -2.03 9.55
CA SER A 47 2.09 -3.28 9.24
C SER A 47 2.68 -3.93 10.49
N THR A 48 3.33 -3.15 11.37
CA THR A 48 3.90 -3.67 12.62
C THR A 48 2.81 -4.27 13.52
N ARG A 49 1.66 -3.61 13.66
CA ARG A 49 0.54 -4.12 14.45
C ARG A 49 0.01 -5.45 13.91
N LYS A 50 -0.16 -5.57 12.58
CA LYS A 50 -0.60 -6.81 11.93
C LYS A 50 0.40 -7.94 12.15
N MET A 51 1.68 -7.66 11.95
CA MET A 51 2.75 -8.65 12.15
C MET A 51 2.82 -9.16 13.60
N LEU A 52 2.68 -8.26 14.57
CA LEU A 52 2.69 -8.65 15.99
C LEU A 52 1.43 -9.43 16.37
N LYS A 53 0.24 -9.01 15.91
CA LYS A 53 -1.04 -9.68 16.23
C LYS A 53 -1.03 -11.16 15.87
N ARG A 54 -0.41 -11.53 14.75
CA ARG A 54 -0.39 -12.90 14.23
C ARG A 54 0.95 -13.61 14.34
N ASN A 55 1.91 -13.02 15.03
CA ASN A 55 3.29 -13.53 15.18
C ASN A 55 3.91 -13.90 13.82
N ILE A 56 3.83 -13.00 12.87
CA ILE A 56 4.24 -13.20 11.48
C ILE A 56 5.76 -13.14 11.37
N PRO A 57 6.39 -14.05 10.60
CA PRO A 57 7.82 -14.00 10.34
C PRO A 57 8.25 -12.65 9.76
N LYS A 58 9.33 -12.08 10.31
CA LYS A 58 9.83 -10.75 9.90
C LYS A 58 10.13 -10.66 8.40
N LYS A 59 10.51 -11.75 7.76
CA LYS A 59 10.81 -11.80 6.31
C LYS A 59 9.61 -11.46 5.40
N LEU A 60 8.38 -11.46 5.93
CA LEU A 60 7.16 -11.14 5.19
C LEU A 60 6.70 -9.68 5.40
N TRP A 61 7.61 -8.82 5.87
CA TRP A 61 7.29 -7.41 6.16
C TRP A 61 6.87 -6.63 4.91
N ASP A 62 7.48 -6.94 3.78
CA ASP A 62 7.21 -6.33 2.46
C ASP A 62 5.78 -6.60 1.99
N HIS A 63 5.34 -7.85 1.98
CA HIS A 63 3.96 -8.22 1.65
C HIS A 63 2.96 -7.58 2.61
N CYS A 64 3.29 -7.52 3.92
CA CYS A 64 2.43 -6.87 4.89
C CYS A 64 2.32 -5.37 4.64
N LEU A 65 3.42 -4.71 4.27
CA LEU A 65 3.44 -3.29 3.94
C LEU A 65 2.69 -2.99 2.64
N GLU A 66 2.82 -3.85 1.64
CA GLU A 66 2.09 -3.76 0.38
C GLU A 66 0.57 -3.83 0.61
N LEU A 67 0.11 -4.83 1.36
CA LEU A 67 -1.31 -4.95 1.71
C LEU A 67 -1.80 -3.72 2.49
N GLU A 68 -1.01 -3.21 3.45
CA GLU A 68 -1.36 -2.02 4.21
C GLU A 68 -1.48 -0.79 3.30
N SER A 69 -0.58 -0.64 2.33
CA SER A 69 -0.63 0.45 1.35
C SER A 69 -1.91 0.39 0.50
N ARG A 70 -2.31 -0.81 0.06
CA ARG A 70 -3.56 -1.00 -0.68
C ARG A 70 -4.78 -0.66 0.17
N ILE A 71 -4.81 -1.10 1.42
CA ILE A 71 -5.89 -0.75 2.35
C ILE A 71 -5.99 0.76 2.52
N HIS A 72 -4.86 1.46 2.68
CA HIS A 72 -4.83 2.92 2.78
C HIS A 72 -5.36 3.60 1.52
N SER A 73 -5.00 3.10 0.33
CA SER A 73 -5.46 3.65 -0.94
C SER A 73 -6.97 3.46 -1.16
N ALA A 74 -7.51 2.36 -0.67
CA ALA A 74 -8.92 2.00 -0.80
C ALA A 74 -9.79 2.45 0.39
N THR A 75 -9.20 3.10 1.41
CA THR A 75 -9.92 3.55 2.61
C THR A 75 -10.05 5.07 2.59
N THR A 76 -11.23 5.55 2.94
CA THR A 76 -11.49 6.98 3.09
C THR A 76 -10.64 7.56 4.21
N LEU A 77 -9.84 8.55 3.89
CA LEU A 77 -9.08 9.34 4.84
C LEU A 77 -9.86 10.61 5.20
N PRO A 78 -9.89 11.03 6.46
CA PRO A 78 -10.52 12.28 6.88
C PRO A 78 -9.63 13.47 6.45
N SER A 79 -9.42 13.62 5.15
CA SER A 79 -8.68 14.72 4.55
C SER A 79 -9.63 15.65 3.83
N VAL A 80 -9.51 16.93 4.09
CA VAL A 80 -10.30 17.98 3.42
C VAL A 80 -10.01 18.00 1.92
N ASP A 81 -8.79 17.67 1.53
CA ASP A 81 -8.36 17.67 0.12
C ASP A 81 -9.01 16.54 -0.71
N LEU A 82 -9.48 15.49 -0.03
CA LEU A 82 -10.10 14.35 -0.68
C LEU A 82 -11.64 14.38 -0.65
N ASP A 83 -12.26 15.40 -0.04
CA ASP A 83 -13.72 15.52 0.10
C ASP A 83 -14.37 14.21 0.59
N TYR A 84 -13.73 13.51 1.51
CA TYR A 84 -14.14 12.19 2.02
C TYR A 84 -14.14 11.04 1.00
N HIS A 85 -13.57 11.24 -0.19
CA HIS A 85 -13.33 10.17 -1.14
C HIS A 85 -12.07 9.36 -0.77
N THR A 86 -11.97 8.15 -1.31
CA THR A 86 -10.73 7.40 -1.18
C THR A 86 -9.66 7.97 -2.13
N PRO A 87 -8.37 7.79 -1.85
CA PRO A 87 -7.32 8.16 -2.80
C PRO A 87 -7.51 7.50 -4.18
N GLU A 88 -7.97 6.25 -4.21
CA GLU A 88 -8.23 5.49 -5.43
C GLU A 88 -9.39 6.07 -6.23
N ASP A 89 -10.49 6.47 -5.56
CA ASP A 89 -11.62 7.14 -6.22
C ASP A 89 -11.19 8.43 -6.92
N LYS A 90 -10.35 9.23 -6.25
CA LYS A 90 -9.85 10.49 -6.82
C LYS A 90 -8.89 10.29 -7.99
N MET A 91 -8.15 9.19 -8.03
CA MET A 91 -7.22 8.89 -9.12
C MET A 91 -7.89 8.30 -10.35
N HIS A 92 -8.92 7.49 -10.15
CA HIS A 92 -9.49 6.66 -11.21
C HIS A 92 -10.95 6.99 -11.55
N ASP A 93 -11.57 7.91 -10.81
CA ASP A 93 -13.01 8.25 -10.93
C ASP A 93 -13.94 7.04 -10.78
N MET A 94 -13.49 6.02 -10.04
CA MET A 94 -14.21 4.78 -9.80
C MET A 94 -14.07 4.38 -8.35
N SER A 95 -15.16 3.87 -7.76
CA SER A 95 -15.12 3.35 -6.39
C SER A 95 -14.23 2.11 -6.29
N ALA A 96 -13.34 2.10 -5.29
CA ALA A 96 -12.46 0.99 -5.03
C ALA A 96 -13.25 -0.26 -4.64
N ASP A 97 -12.99 -1.39 -5.30
CA ASP A 97 -13.50 -2.69 -4.86
C ASP A 97 -12.58 -3.27 -3.78
N ILE A 98 -13.07 -3.25 -2.55
CA ILE A 98 -12.35 -3.76 -1.37
C ILE A 98 -12.70 -5.21 -1.03
N SER A 99 -13.57 -5.87 -1.78
CA SER A 99 -14.08 -7.21 -1.46
C SER A 99 -12.95 -8.21 -1.27
N ASN A 100 -11.98 -8.21 -2.18
CA ASN A 100 -10.84 -9.11 -2.17
C ASN A 100 -9.83 -8.83 -1.03
N ILE A 101 -9.85 -7.62 -0.46
CA ILE A 101 -8.98 -7.23 0.66
C ILE A 101 -9.63 -7.61 2.00
N CYS A 102 -10.97 -7.63 2.05
CA CYS A 102 -11.74 -7.87 3.27
C CYS A 102 -12.05 -9.34 3.52
N GLU A 103 -11.83 -10.23 2.54
CA GLU A 103 -12.21 -11.63 2.62
C GLU A 103 -11.40 -12.40 3.66
N PHE A 104 -10.09 -12.15 3.75
CA PHE A 104 -9.18 -12.83 4.68
C PHE A 104 -8.30 -11.84 5.44
N GLU A 105 -7.89 -12.20 6.66
CA GLU A 105 -6.86 -11.45 7.38
C GLU A 105 -5.46 -11.84 6.89
N PHE A 106 -4.53 -10.89 6.89
CA PHE A 106 -3.14 -11.16 6.53
C PHE A 106 -2.55 -12.30 7.37
N TYR A 107 -1.92 -13.26 6.69
CA TYR A 107 -1.33 -14.47 7.27
C TYR A 107 -2.36 -15.44 7.87
N GLU A 108 -3.62 -15.38 7.45
CA GLU A 108 -4.64 -16.35 7.80
C GLU A 108 -4.41 -17.69 7.10
N TRP A 109 -4.80 -18.80 7.75
CA TRP A 109 -4.78 -20.10 7.09
C TRP A 109 -5.94 -20.19 6.10
N ILE A 110 -5.59 -20.48 4.87
CA ILE A 110 -6.57 -20.70 3.80
C ILE A 110 -6.34 -22.07 3.16
N MET A 111 -7.40 -22.65 2.66
CA MET A 111 -7.35 -23.82 1.80
C MET A 111 -7.53 -23.35 0.36
N PHE A 112 -6.61 -23.69 -0.51
CA PHE A 112 -6.68 -23.32 -1.91
C PHE A 112 -6.64 -24.55 -2.81
N ASN A 113 -7.23 -24.42 -4.00
CA ASN A 113 -7.27 -25.47 -5.01
C ASN A 113 -6.14 -25.27 -6.02
N ASP A 114 -5.24 -26.23 -6.09
CA ASP A 114 -4.23 -26.28 -7.16
C ASP A 114 -4.81 -27.01 -8.38
N SER A 115 -5.15 -26.25 -9.40
CA SER A 115 -5.70 -26.77 -10.65
C SER A 115 -4.70 -27.63 -11.46
N GLN A 116 -3.41 -27.51 -11.16
CA GLN A 116 -2.34 -28.23 -11.85
C GLN A 116 -1.98 -29.58 -11.21
N ALA A 117 -2.44 -29.82 -9.98
CA ALA A 117 -2.20 -31.09 -9.30
C ALA A 117 -2.93 -32.25 -9.99
N ASN A 118 -2.19 -33.32 -10.31
CA ASN A 118 -2.69 -34.52 -10.95
C ASN A 118 -2.71 -35.69 -9.97
N PHE A 119 -3.64 -36.61 -10.19
CA PHE A 119 -3.65 -37.86 -9.43
C PHE A 119 -2.27 -38.56 -9.47
N PRO A 120 -1.77 -39.07 -8.29
CA PRO A 120 -2.46 -39.25 -7.01
C PRO A 120 -2.40 -38.05 -6.02
N GLU A 121 -1.89 -36.90 -6.42
CA GLU A 121 -1.79 -35.75 -5.57
C GLU A 121 -3.16 -35.14 -5.26
N THR A 122 -3.32 -34.59 -4.05
CA THR A 122 -4.54 -33.87 -3.69
C THR A 122 -4.53 -32.49 -4.35
N LYS A 123 -5.69 -32.06 -4.83
CA LYS A 123 -5.86 -30.69 -5.37
C LYS A 123 -6.00 -29.63 -4.29
N PHE A 124 -6.25 -30.02 -3.05
CA PHE A 124 -6.45 -29.09 -1.96
C PHE A 124 -5.19 -28.98 -1.10
N HIS A 125 -4.67 -27.75 -1.01
CA HIS A 125 -3.50 -27.41 -0.22
C HIS A 125 -3.85 -26.37 0.83
N VAL A 126 -3.08 -26.35 1.90
CA VAL A 126 -3.22 -25.35 2.96
C VAL A 126 -2.07 -24.38 2.87
N GLY A 127 -2.38 -23.10 2.88
CA GLY A 127 -1.41 -22.02 2.79
C GLY A 127 -1.71 -20.86 3.73
N ARG A 128 -0.93 -19.81 3.58
CA ARG A 128 -1.13 -18.54 4.29
C ARG A 128 -1.48 -17.45 3.30
N TRP A 129 -2.56 -16.74 3.56
CA TRP A 129 -2.95 -15.61 2.73
C TRP A 129 -2.02 -14.41 2.96
N LEU A 130 -1.45 -13.89 1.89
CA LEU A 130 -0.52 -12.76 1.94
C LEU A 130 -1.07 -11.49 1.27
N GLY A 131 -2.25 -11.56 0.73
CA GLY A 131 -2.90 -10.47 0.01
C GLY A 131 -3.43 -10.94 -1.34
N PRO A 132 -4.25 -10.11 -2.01
CA PRO A 132 -4.73 -10.40 -3.36
C PRO A 132 -3.57 -10.38 -4.35
N ALA A 133 -3.61 -11.26 -5.35
CA ALA A 133 -2.61 -11.31 -6.41
C ALA A 133 -2.62 -10.01 -7.23
N VAL A 134 -1.43 -9.47 -7.51
CA VAL A 134 -1.27 -8.21 -8.26
C VAL A 134 -1.45 -8.41 -9.75
N ASP A 135 -0.95 -9.55 -10.25
CA ASP A 135 -0.85 -9.83 -11.70
C ASP A 135 -2.05 -10.59 -12.26
N VAL A 136 -3.00 -10.94 -11.40
CA VAL A 136 -4.22 -11.67 -11.78
C VAL A 136 -5.41 -10.76 -11.50
N GLY A 137 -6.24 -10.52 -12.51
CA GLY A 137 -7.44 -9.71 -12.31
C GLY A 137 -8.31 -10.26 -11.18
N SER A 138 -8.91 -9.37 -10.40
CA SER A 138 -9.74 -9.70 -9.22
C SER A 138 -10.89 -10.68 -9.48
N SER A 139 -11.23 -10.92 -10.74
CA SER A 139 -12.23 -11.91 -11.16
C SER A 139 -11.74 -13.37 -11.18
N LEU A 140 -10.47 -13.62 -10.88
CA LEU A 140 -9.84 -14.93 -10.91
C LEU A 140 -9.30 -15.39 -9.54
N THR A 141 -9.58 -14.65 -8.47
CA THR A 141 -9.25 -15.04 -7.08
C THR A 141 -10.44 -15.67 -6.39
#